data_27fc5e01030195259e94a23881755b9a
#
_entry.id   27fc5e01030195259e94a23881755b9a
#
_cell.length_a   1.000
_cell.length_b   1.000
_cell.length_c   1.000
_cell.angle_alpha   90.00
_cell.angle_beta   90.00
_cell.angle_gamma   90.00
#
_symmetry.space_group_name_H-M   'P 1'
#
loop_
_entity.id
_entity.type
_entity.pdbx_description
1 polymer ?
#
loop_
_entity_poly.entity_id
_entity_poly.type
_entity_poly.pdbx_seq_one_letter_code
_entity_poly.pdbx_strand_id
1 'polypeptide(L)' 'MKKFMAWVLGTVITLLFCVPASFAMYIAMGSLLAPELVNVGPVIGVISFLSSVVFYFAGAMMGTGAYNTYLGR' A
#
# COMPACT_ATOMS: atom_id res chain seq x y z
N MET A 1 -23.32 14.28 -5.14
CA MET A 1 -22.05 15.03 -5.14
C MET A 1 -21.13 14.63 -4.01
N LYS A 2 -21.64 14.62 -2.77
CA LYS A 2 -20.80 14.23 -1.62
C LYS A 2 -20.26 12.81 -1.74
N LYS A 3 -21.08 11.85 -2.20
CA LYS A 3 -20.61 10.46 -2.35
C LYS A 3 -19.48 10.35 -3.37
N PHE A 4 -19.58 11.08 -4.47
CA PHE A 4 -18.54 11.07 -5.49
C PHE A 4 -17.23 11.64 -4.93
N MET A 5 -17.30 12.78 -4.25
CA MET A 5 -16.10 13.41 -3.67
C MET A 5 -15.49 12.52 -2.58
N ALA A 6 -16.32 11.90 -1.74
CA ALA A 6 -15.85 10.98 -0.72
C ALA A 6 -15.15 9.78 -1.34
N TRP A 7 -15.71 9.23 -2.42
CA TRP A 7 -15.11 8.11 -3.14
C TRP A 7 -13.76 8.51 -3.72
N VAL A 8 -13.69 9.68 -4.36
CA VAL A 8 -12.43 10.20 -4.92
C VAL A 8 -11.39 10.37 -3.83
N LEU A 9 -11.77 10.98 -2.71
CA LEU A 9 -10.85 11.20 -1.58
C LEU A 9 -10.32 9.88 -1.04
N GLY A 10 -11.21 8.92 -0.79
CA GLY A 10 -10.80 7.60 -0.31
C GLY A 10 -9.88 6.88 -1.28
N THR A 11 -10.20 6.97 -2.58
CA THR A 11 -9.37 6.35 -3.63
C THR A 11 -7.98 6.99 -3.69
N VAL A 12 -7.90 8.32 -3.61
CA VAL A 12 -6.62 9.03 -3.65
C VAL A 12 -5.76 8.61 -2.45
N ILE A 13 -6.33 8.57 -1.25
CA ILE A 13 -5.60 8.16 -0.05
C ILE A 13 -5.12 6.71 -0.18
N THR A 14 -5.98 5.82 -0.65
CA THR A 14 -5.61 4.42 -0.85
C THR A 14 -4.46 4.29 -1.85
N LEU A 15 -4.51 5.03 -2.96
CA LEU A 15 -3.45 5.01 -3.97
C LEU A 15 -2.13 5.55 -3.43
N LEU A 16 -2.17 6.58 -2.59
CA LEU A 16 -0.96 7.13 -1.97
C LEU A 16 -0.25 6.08 -1.12
N PHE A 17 -0.99 5.20 -0.45
CA PHE A 17 -0.41 4.11 0.31
C PHE A 17 -0.02 2.93 -0.59
N CYS A 18 -0.71 2.74 -1.72
CA CYS A 18 -0.40 1.65 -2.64
C CYS A 18 0.94 1.84 -3.35
N VAL A 19 1.35 3.10 -3.64
CA VAL A 19 2.62 3.35 -4.34
C VAL A 19 3.81 2.83 -3.54
N PRO A 20 4.00 3.20 -2.25
CA PRO A 20 5.09 2.63 -1.44
C PRO A 20 4.97 1.13 -1.28
N ALA A 21 3.73 0.62 -1.14
CA ALA A 21 3.50 -0.81 -1.01
C ALA A 21 3.94 -1.56 -2.26
N SER A 22 3.68 -1.01 -3.44
CA SER A 22 4.09 -1.61 -4.71
C SER A 22 5.62 -1.65 -4.82
N PHE A 23 6.31 -0.60 -4.41
CA PHE A 23 7.76 -0.58 -4.37
C PHE A 23 8.32 -1.64 -3.43
N ALA A 24 7.78 -1.73 -2.22
CA ALA A 24 8.20 -2.71 -1.24
C ALA A 24 7.96 -4.14 -1.76
N MET A 25 6.82 -4.38 -2.40
CA MET A 25 6.51 -5.67 -2.98
C MET A 25 7.48 -6.03 -4.11
N TYR A 26 7.82 -5.06 -4.97
CA TYR A 26 8.76 -5.27 -6.05
C TYR A 26 10.13 -5.69 -5.50
N ILE A 27 10.62 -4.99 -4.48
CA ILE A 27 11.90 -5.32 -3.84
C ILE A 27 11.83 -6.70 -3.20
N ALA A 28 10.74 -7.01 -2.50
CA ALA A 28 10.55 -8.30 -1.86
C ALA A 28 10.56 -9.45 -2.86
N MET A 29 9.78 -9.31 -3.93
CA MET A 29 9.71 -10.34 -4.97
C MET A 29 11.05 -10.51 -5.68
N GLY A 30 11.70 -9.41 -6.01
CA GLY A 30 13.02 -9.45 -6.64
C GLY A 30 14.04 -10.13 -5.76
N SER A 31 14.05 -9.82 -4.47
CA SER A 31 14.98 -10.41 -3.52
C SER A 31 14.77 -11.91 -3.35
N LEU A 32 13.53 -12.38 -3.38
CA LEU A 32 13.19 -13.78 -3.17
C LEU A 32 13.29 -14.61 -4.45
N LEU A 33 12.87 -14.04 -5.60
CA LEU A 33 12.79 -14.76 -6.86
C LEU A 33 14.00 -14.55 -7.76
N ALA A 34 14.60 -13.38 -7.70
CA ALA A 34 15.74 -13.01 -8.53
C ALA A 34 16.81 -12.30 -7.73
N PRO A 35 17.48 -13.00 -6.76
CA PRO A 35 18.51 -12.39 -5.93
C PRO A 35 19.69 -11.87 -6.74
N GLU A 36 19.87 -12.36 -7.95
CA GLU A 36 20.92 -11.90 -8.86
C GLU A 36 20.69 -10.47 -9.34
N LEU A 37 19.41 -10.08 -9.49
CA LEU A 37 19.02 -8.75 -9.95
C LEU A 37 18.87 -7.76 -8.80
N VAL A 38 18.39 -8.25 -7.66
CA VAL A 38 18.17 -7.41 -6.47
C VAL A 38 18.95 -8.01 -5.31
N ASN A 39 20.14 -7.46 -5.08
CA ASN A 39 21.07 -8.00 -4.10
C ASN A 39 20.89 -7.34 -2.74
N VAL A 40 19.71 -7.52 -2.14
CA VAL A 40 19.39 -6.95 -0.81
C VAL A 40 19.29 -8.00 0.30
N GLY A 41 19.37 -9.28 -0.06
CA GLY A 41 19.32 -10.37 0.89
C GLY A 41 17.90 -10.82 1.22
N PRO A 42 17.74 -12.09 1.63
CA PRO A 42 16.41 -12.65 1.91
C PRO A 42 15.71 -12.01 3.12
N VAL A 43 16.48 -11.60 4.14
CA VAL A 43 15.93 -10.98 5.34
C VAL A 43 15.23 -9.67 4.97
N ILE A 44 15.90 -8.84 4.19
CA ILE A 44 15.32 -7.55 3.74
C ILE A 44 14.12 -7.81 2.85
N GLY A 45 14.16 -8.85 2.02
CA GLY A 45 13.02 -9.24 1.20
C GLY A 45 11.79 -9.58 2.02
N VAL A 46 11.95 -10.36 3.08
CA VAL A 46 10.86 -10.72 3.98
C VAL A 46 10.31 -9.48 4.70
N ILE A 47 11.20 -8.62 5.20
CA ILE A 47 10.80 -7.39 5.87
C ILE A 47 10.02 -6.48 4.91
N SER A 48 10.49 -6.35 3.68
CA SER A 48 9.80 -5.56 2.66
C SER A 48 8.43 -6.12 2.34
N PHE A 49 8.29 -7.45 2.26
CA PHE A 49 7.02 -8.10 2.02
C PHE A 49 6.03 -7.80 3.13
N LEU A 50 6.45 -7.95 4.39
CA LEU A 50 5.60 -7.66 5.54
C LEU A 50 5.20 -6.19 5.58
N SER A 51 6.13 -5.29 5.31
CA SER A 51 5.85 -3.85 5.24
C SER A 51 4.83 -3.53 4.16
N SER A 52 4.95 -4.18 2.99
CA SER A 52 4.02 -4.01 1.89
C SER A 52 2.60 -4.39 2.30
N VAL A 53 2.44 -5.55 2.97
CA VAL A 53 1.13 -6.01 3.44
C VAL A 53 0.54 -4.99 4.43
N VAL A 54 1.35 -4.50 5.36
CA VAL A 54 0.92 -3.50 6.34
C VAL A 54 0.47 -2.21 5.64
N PHE A 55 1.22 -1.75 4.64
CA PHE A 55 0.86 -0.56 3.88
C PHE A 55 -0.46 -0.73 3.14
N TYR A 56 -0.71 -1.91 2.54
CA TYR A 56 -1.97 -2.17 1.86
C TYR A 56 -3.14 -2.11 2.85
N PHE A 57 -3.01 -2.74 4.02
CA PHE A 57 -4.04 -2.69 5.04
C PHE A 57 -4.25 -1.25 5.54
N ALA A 58 -3.17 -0.54 5.84
CA ALA A 58 -3.26 0.84 6.30
C ALA A 58 -3.94 1.73 5.26
N GLY A 59 -3.57 1.57 3.98
CA GLY A 59 -4.19 2.32 2.90
C GLY A 59 -5.68 2.06 2.78
N ALA A 60 -6.09 0.80 2.85
CA ALA A 60 -7.50 0.42 2.79
C ALA A 60 -8.28 1.00 3.98
N MET A 61 -7.73 0.89 5.19
CA MET A 61 -8.38 1.42 6.38
C MET A 61 -8.47 2.95 6.34
N MET A 62 -7.41 3.62 5.96
CA MET A 62 -7.39 5.09 5.88
C MET A 62 -8.33 5.58 4.79
N GLY A 63 -8.35 4.92 3.64
CA GLY A 63 -9.25 5.27 2.55
C GLY A 63 -10.72 5.12 2.96
N THR A 64 -11.06 4.01 3.62
CA THR A 64 -12.41 3.76 4.11
C THR A 64 -12.78 4.78 5.20
N GLY A 65 -11.85 5.07 6.12
CA GLY A 65 -12.06 6.05 7.17
C GLY A 65 -12.31 7.45 6.61
N ALA A 66 -11.52 7.86 5.62
CA ALA A 66 -11.70 9.16 4.98
C ALA A 66 -13.05 9.23 4.27
N TYR A 67 -13.46 8.16 3.59
CA TYR A 67 -14.76 8.09 2.93
C TYR A 67 -15.88 8.27 3.94
N ASN A 68 -15.84 7.54 5.03
CA ASN A 68 -16.88 7.62 6.07
C ASN A 68 -16.89 8.99 6.76
N THR A 69 -15.73 9.55 7.06
CA THR A 69 -15.60 10.85 7.70
C THR A 69 -16.17 11.95 6.81
N TYR A 70 -15.86 11.90 5.51
CA TYR A 70 -16.35 12.89 4.57
C TYR A 70 -17.88 12.84 4.45
N LEU A 71 -18.46 11.64 4.49
CA LEU A 71 -19.89 11.47 4.45
C LEU A 71 -20.60 11.80 5.77
N GLY A 72 -19.83 12.02 6.85
CA GLY A 72 -20.39 12.33 8.15
C GLY A 72 -20.91 11.11 8.90
N ARG A 73 -20.37 9.96 8.63
CA ARG A 73 -20.74 8.71 9.31
C ARG A 73 -19.80 8.37 10.43
#